data_b9b4e8238f06ae1969b4ae0989a154f7
#
_entry.id   b9b4e8238f06ae1969b4ae0989a154f7
#
_cell.length_a   1.000
_cell.length_b   1.000
_cell.length_c   1.000
_cell.angle_alpha   90.00
_cell.angle_beta   90.00
_cell.angle_gamma   90.00
#
_symmetry.space_group_name_H-M   'P 1'
#
loop_
_entity.id
_entity.type
_entity.pdbx_description
1 polymer ?
#
loop_
_entity_poly.entity_id
_entity_poly.type
_entity_poly.pdbx_seq_one_letter_code
_entity_poly.pdbx_strand_id
1 'polypeptide(L)'
;MTTFIEKIVGDLGDKRRWRQHKARVKALPTTYRTTVEALERYLTYFGAITKGDVPMDVLMSMLGDLADLFEQAAADRTPIRAVVGEDPVEFAETFFRSYSDGQWINRERDRSVSAIEREISKEVERGFNKERGRLVKAVERADAQDGATRS
;
A
#
# COMPACT_ATOMS: atom_id res chain seq x y z
N MET A 1 23.35 -2.47 -26.85
CA MET A 1 22.16 -1.89 -27.51
C MET A 1 20.87 -2.64 -27.25
N THR A 2 20.98 -3.89 -26.83
CA THR A 2 19.82 -4.67 -26.39
C THR A 2 19.18 -4.10 -25.14
N THR A 3 19.96 -3.43 -24.28
CA THR A 3 19.50 -2.84 -23.02
C THR A 3 18.46 -1.74 -23.17
N PHE A 4 18.52 -0.95 -24.25
CA PHE A 4 17.57 0.13 -24.48
C PHE A 4 16.18 -0.40 -24.86
N ILE A 5 16.17 -1.42 -25.73
CA ILE A 5 14.93 -2.06 -26.15
C ILE A 5 14.30 -2.85 -24.98
N GLU A 6 15.12 -3.54 -24.21
CA GLU A 6 14.67 -4.27 -23.03
C GLU A 6 14.06 -3.33 -21.99
N LYS A 7 14.66 -2.16 -21.80
CA LYS A 7 14.16 -1.16 -20.88
C LYS A 7 12.80 -0.61 -21.32
N ILE A 8 12.64 -0.32 -22.60
CA ILE A 8 11.38 0.16 -23.17
C ILE A 8 10.30 -0.90 -23.05
N VAL A 9 10.60 -2.15 -23.36
CA VAL A 9 9.67 -3.27 -23.25
C VAL A 9 9.29 -3.51 -21.79
N GLY A 10 10.27 -3.44 -20.89
CA GLY A 10 10.00 -3.53 -19.44
C GLY A 10 9.09 -2.44 -18.93
N ASP A 11 9.35 -1.19 -19.32
CA ASP A 11 8.52 -0.04 -18.93
C ASP A 11 7.10 -0.16 -19.45
N LEU A 12 6.92 -0.65 -20.69
CA LEU A 12 5.60 -0.87 -21.28
C LEU A 12 4.85 -2.00 -20.56
N GLY A 13 5.55 -3.07 -20.19
CA GLY A 13 4.99 -4.16 -19.41
C GLY A 13 4.52 -3.71 -18.04
N ASP A 14 5.34 -2.92 -17.37
CA ASP A 14 5.02 -2.38 -16.05
C ASP A 14 3.82 -1.43 -16.11
N LYS A 15 3.77 -0.56 -17.11
CA LYS A 15 2.64 0.34 -17.32
C LYS A 15 1.35 -0.42 -17.60
N ARG A 16 1.43 -1.51 -18.34
CA ARG A 16 0.30 -2.36 -18.66
C ARG A 16 -0.23 -3.04 -17.41
N ARG A 17 0.67 -3.61 -16.60
CA ARG A 17 0.31 -4.23 -15.31
C ARG A 17 -0.35 -3.22 -14.39
N TRP A 18 0.19 -2.01 -14.31
CA TRP A 18 -0.36 -0.94 -13.48
C TRP A 18 -1.77 -0.55 -13.94
N ARG A 19 -1.97 -0.40 -15.25
CA ARG A 19 -3.30 -0.06 -15.80
C ARG A 19 -4.32 -1.17 -15.54
N GLN A 20 -3.93 -2.43 -15.69
CA GLN A 20 -4.77 -3.57 -15.38
C GLN A 20 -5.16 -3.60 -13.91
N HIS A 21 -4.19 -3.34 -13.05
CA HIS A 21 -4.42 -3.26 -11.61
C HIS A 21 -5.40 -2.12 -11.27
N LYS A 22 -5.19 -0.94 -11.84
CA LYS A 22 -6.07 0.21 -11.62
C LYS A 22 -7.50 -0.07 -12.08
N ALA A 23 -7.65 -0.77 -13.20
CA ALA A 23 -8.97 -1.16 -13.69
C ALA A 23 -9.69 -2.11 -12.73
N ARG A 24 -8.95 -3.08 -12.16
CA ARG A 24 -9.50 -3.99 -11.15
C ARG A 24 -10.01 -3.23 -9.93
N VAL A 25 -9.21 -2.30 -9.43
CA VAL A 25 -9.57 -1.50 -8.24
C VAL A 25 -10.79 -0.64 -8.53
N LYS A 26 -10.84 -0.02 -9.70
CA LYS A 26 -11.99 0.81 -10.10
C LYS A 26 -13.28 0.02 -10.24
N ALA A 27 -13.20 -1.27 -10.52
CA ALA A 27 -14.35 -2.14 -10.63
C ALA A 27 -14.96 -2.53 -9.28
N LEU A 28 -14.24 -2.30 -8.19
CA LEU A 28 -14.74 -2.58 -6.84
C LEU A 28 -15.88 -1.63 -6.46
N PRO A 29 -16.81 -2.10 -5.61
CA PRO A 29 -17.79 -1.19 -5.02
C PRO A 29 -17.10 -0.03 -4.30
N THR A 30 -17.77 1.13 -4.24
CA THR A 30 -17.18 2.40 -3.80
C THR A 30 -16.42 2.32 -2.47
N THR A 31 -17.01 1.69 -1.45
CA THR A 31 -16.38 1.63 -0.12
C THR A 31 -15.11 0.79 -0.13
N TYR A 32 -15.12 -0.32 -0.87
CA TYR A 32 -13.95 -1.19 -1.02
C TYR A 32 -12.88 -0.51 -1.86
N ARG A 33 -13.27 0.13 -2.95
CA ARG A 33 -12.36 0.88 -3.82
C ARG A 33 -11.64 1.99 -3.05
N THR A 34 -12.37 2.80 -2.30
CA THR A 34 -11.82 3.89 -1.49
C THR A 34 -10.78 3.35 -0.49
N THR A 35 -11.11 2.24 0.15
CA THR A 35 -10.21 1.61 1.13
C THR A 35 -8.94 1.09 0.47
N VAL A 36 -9.07 0.40 -0.67
CA VAL A 36 -7.91 -0.12 -1.41
C VAL A 36 -7.01 1.02 -1.88
N GLU A 37 -7.59 2.07 -2.46
CA GLU A 37 -6.81 3.22 -2.95
C GLU A 37 -6.04 3.89 -1.81
N ALA A 38 -6.66 4.03 -0.63
CA ALA A 38 -5.99 4.59 0.54
C ALA A 38 -4.86 3.69 1.04
N LEU A 39 -5.08 2.38 1.08
CA LEU A 39 -4.07 1.41 1.47
C LEU A 39 -2.90 1.39 0.48
N GLU A 40 -3.18 1.42 -0.82
CA GLU A 40 -2.14 1.48 -1.86
C GLU A 40 -1.26 2.71 -1.71
N ARG A 41 -1.88 3.85 -1.47
CA ARG A 41 -1.14 5.09 -1.26
C ARG A 41 -0.21 4.99 -0.06
N TYR A 42 -0.72 4.47 1.05
CA TYR A 42 0.08 4.32 2.26
C TYR A 42 1.19 3.29 2.08
N LEU A 43 0.89 2.14 1.45
CA LEU A 43 1.88 1.09 1.21
C LEU A 43 3.02 1.57 0.31
N THR A 44 2.69 2.34 -0.73
CA THR A 44 3.69 2.91 -1.64
C THR A 44 4.59 3.89 -0.88
N TYR A 45 4.00 4.75 -0.06
CA TYR A 45 4.73 5.69 0.76
C TYR A 45 5.62 4.97 1.78
N PHE A 46 5.05 4.02 2.50
CA PHE A 46 5.75 3.24 3.51
C PHE A 46 6.95 2.49 2.91
N GLY A 47 6.76 1.87 1.75
CA GLY A 47 7.83 1.18 1.05
C GLY A 47 8.95 2.12 0.63
N ALA A 48 8.60 3.29 0.09
CA ALA A 48 9.58 4.29 -0.35
C ALA A 48 10.42 4.81 0.83
N ILE A 49 9.81 5.02 1.99
CA ILE A 49 10.50 5.55 3.17
C ILE A 49 11.33 4.47 3.87
N THR A 50 10.81 3.26 4.02
CA THR A 50 11.48 2.20 4.78
C THR A 50 12.55 1.47 3.99
N LYS A 51 12.37 1.33 2.67
CA LYS A 51 13.32 0.65 1.80
C LYS A 51 14.00 1.57 0.81
N GLY A 52 13.32 2.64 0.41
CA GLY A 52 13.77 3.57 -0.61
C GLY A 52 13.40 3.12 -2.02
N ASP A 53 13.66 1.89 -2.37
CA ASP A 53 13.44 1.39 -3.72
C ASP A 53 12.86 -0.02 -3.68
N VAL A 54 11.52 -0.10 -3.75
CA VAL A 54 10.82 -1.39 -3.80
C VAL A 54 10.78 -1.87 -5.25
N PRO A 55 11.27 -3.09 -5.53
CA PRO A 55 11.18 -3.62 -6.90
C PRO A 55 9.73 -3.64 -7.40
N MET A 56 9.55 -3.29 -8.66
CA MET A 56 8.22 -3.22 -9.27
C MET A 56 7.47 -4.55 -9.17
N ASP A 57 8.19 -5.67 -9.32
CA ASP A 57 7.58 -7.00 -9.22
C ASP A 57 6.98 -7.24 -7.83
N VAL A 58 7.71 -6.87 -6.79
CA VAL A 58 7.26 -7.02 -5.40
C VAL A 58 6.05 -6.10 -5.16
N LEU A 59 6.15 -4.86 -5.61
CA LEU A 59 5.06 -3.88 -5.47
C LEU A 59 3.79 -4.38 -6.16
N MET A 60 3.92 -4.83 -7.41
CA MET A 60 2.75 -5.31 -8.17
C MET A 60 2.16 -6.58 -7.59
N SER A 61 2.99 -7.49 -7.06
CA SER A 61 2.50 -8.67 -6.37
C SER A 61 1.73 -8.31 -5.10
N MET A 62 2.27 -7.40 -4.32
CA MET A 62 1.64 -6.93 -3.08
C MET A 62 0.31 -6.26 -3.36
N LEU A 63 0.28 -5.31 -4.30
CA LEU A 63 -0.95 -4.60 -4.65
C LEU A 63 -1.97 -5.52 -5.31
N GLY A 64 -1.52 -6.49 -6.11
CA GLY A 64 -2.39 -7.50 -6.71
C GLY A 64 -3.07 -8.38 -5.66
N ASP A 65 -2.32 -8.83 -4.67
CA ASP A 65 -2.88 -9.63 -3.57
C ASP A 65 -3.84 -8.80 -2.71
N LEU A 66 -3.55 -7.53 -2.53
CA LEU A 66 -4.46 -6.61 -1.84
C LEU A 66 -5.78 -6.49 -2.61
N ALA A 67 -5.71 -6.33 -3.93
CA ALA A 67 -6.90 -6.29 -4.78
C ALA A 67 -7.70 -7.59 -4.70
N ASP A 68 -7.01 -8.74 -4.73
CA ASP A 68 -7.64 -10.06 -4.58
C ASP A 68 -8.42 -10.16 -3.26
N LEU A 69 -7.79 -9.71 -2.19
CA LEU A 69 -8.40 -9.74 -0.85
C LEU A 69 -9.69 -8.92 -0.81
N PHE A 70 -9.67 -7.71 -1.38
CA PHE A 70 -10.85 -6.85 -1.38
C PHE A 70 -11.89 -7.25 -2.41
N GLU A 71 -11.51 -7.88 -3.52
CA GLU A 71 -12.45 -8.48 -4.44
C GLU A 71 -13.22 -9.61 -3.76
N GLN A 72 -12.53 -10.45 -3.01
CA GLN A 72 -13.15 -11.53 -2.26
C GLN A 72 -14.06 -10.98 -1.15
N ALA A 73 -13.58 -9.96 -0.44
CA ALA A 73 -14.38 -9.31 0.61
C ALA A 73 -15.64 -8.70 0.05
N ALA A 74 -15.55 -8.04 -1.11
CA ALA A 74 -16.72 -7.45 -1.78
C ALA A 74 -17.71 -8.52 -2.22
N ALA A 75 -17.22 -9.63 -2.78
CA ALA A 75 -18.07 -10.75 -3.20
C ALA A 75 -18.82 -11.37 -2.03
N ASP A 76 -18.13 -11.49 -0.89
CA ASP A 76 -18.70 -12.09 0.33
C ASP A 76 -19.45 -11.06 1.18
N ARG A 77 -19.42 -9.79 0.81
CA ARG A 77 -19.97 -8.66 1.57
C ARG A 77 -19.38 -8.56 2.97
N THR A 78 -18.08 -8.87 3.08
CA THR A 78 -17.37 -8.75 4.35
C THR A 78 -17.19 -7.27 4.69
N PRO A 79 -17.56 -6.83 5.90
CA PRO A 79 -17.37 -5.42 6.30
C PRO A 79 -15.91 -5.02 6.23
N ILE A 80 -15.64 -3.76 5.87
CA ILE A 80 -14.28 -3.23 5.77
C ILE A 80 -13.52 -3.44 7.07
N ARG A 81 -14.14 -3.19 8.22
CA ARG A 81 -13.50 -3.37 9.52
C ARG A 81 -13.14 -4.82 9.83
N ALA A 82 -13.86 -5.77 9.24
CA ALA A 82 -13.51 -7.18 9.37
C ALA A 82 -12.23 -7.54 8.59
N VAL A 83 -11.94 -6.78 7.51
CA VAL A 83 -10.74 -7.00 6.70
C VAL A 83 -9.54 -6.28 7.31
N VAL A 84 -9.66 -4.97 7.58
CA VAL A 84 -8.53 -4.14 8.04
C VAL A 84 -8.36 -4.09 9.55
N GLY A 85 -9.38 -4.50 10.30
CA GLY A 85 -9.35 -4.44 11.76
C GLY A 85 -9.57 -3.03 12.29
N GLU A 86 -9.27 -2.83 13.55
CA GLU A 86 -9.45 -1.55 14.23
C GLU A 86 -8.41 -0.52 13.84
N ASP A 87 -7.21 -0.97 13.47
CA ASP A 87 -6.09 -0.09 13.12
C ASP A 87 -5.65 -0.34 11.68
N PRO A 88 -6.11 0.50 10.73
CA PRO A 88 -5.73 0.34 9.32
C PRO A 88 -4.23 0.51 9.07
N VAL A 89 -3.56 1.31 9.87
CA VAL A 89 -2.11 1.52 9.76
C VAL A 89 -1.37 0.24 10.12
N GLU A 90 -1.76 -0.40 11.22
CA GLU A 90 -1.18 -1.69 11.61
C GLU A 90 -1.41 -2.76 10.55
N PHE A 91 -2.62 -2.80 9.99
CA PHE A 91 -2.93 -3.71 8.90
C PHE A 91 -1.98 -3.50 7.72
N ALA A 92 -1.82 -2.25 7.28
CA ALA A 92 -0.98 -1.91 6.12
C ALA A 92 0.48 -2.27 6.37
N GLU A 93 1.02 -1.92 7.53
CA GLU A 93 2.43 -2.18 7.85
C GLU A 93 2.70 -3.68 8.01
N THR A 94 1.79 -4.43 8.62
CA THR A 94 1.89 -5.88 8.73
C THR A 94 1.79 -6.55 7.36
N PHE A 95 0.89 -6.06 6.52
CA PHE A 95 0.74 -6.54 5.15
C PHE A 95 2.02 -6.34 4.35
N PHE A 96 2.62 -5.15 4.44
CA PHE A 96 3.88 -4.86 3.78
C PHE A 96 5.00 -5.80 4.25
N ARG A 97 5.11 -6.02 5.56
CA ARG A 97 6.16 -6.88 6.13
C ARG A 97 6.07 -8.31 5.65
N SER A 98 4.88 -8.80 5.34
CA SER A 98 4.71 -10.16 4.82
C SER A 98 5.37 -10.36 3.46
N TYR A 99 5.56 -9.29 2.69
CA TYR A 99 6.24 -9.33 1.39
C TYR A 99 7.72 -9.03 1.48
N SER A 100 8.11 -8.18 2.40
CA SER A 100 9.50 -7.77 2.54
C SER A 100 10.33 -8.76 3.36
N ASP A 101 9.69 -9.71 4.03
CA ASP A 101 10.33 -10.70 4.91
C ASP A 101 11.18 -10.08 6.02
N GLY A 102 11.16 -8.78 6.15
CA GLY A 102 11.85 -8.05 7.19
C GLY A 102 13.36 -8.02 7.09
N GLN A 103 13.97 -8.88 6.27
CA GLN A 103 15.42 -9.05 6.25
C GLN A 103 16.17 -7.80 5.82
N TRP A 104 15.71 -7.16 4.74
CA TRP A 104 16.39 -5.98 4.23
C TRP A 104 16.00 -4.71 5.00
N ILE A 105 14.80 -4.64 5.54
CA ILE A 105 14.37 -3.51 6.39
C ILE A 105 15.23 -3.49 7.66
N ASN A 106 15.43 -4.65 8.26
CA ASN A 106 16.25 -4.77 9.47
C ASN A 106 17.73 -4.44 9.21
N ARG A 107 18.26 -4.82 8.04
CA ARG A 107 19.62 -4.49 7.64
C ARG A 107 19.82 -2.98 7.51
N GLU A 108 18.85 -2.29 6.92
CA GLU A 108 18.90 -0.84 6.78
C GLU A 108 18.84 -0.13 8.14
N ARG A 109 18.01 -0.63 9.04
CA ARG A 109 17.91 -0.09 10.40
C ARG A 109 19.20 -0.27 11.19
N ASP A 110 19.84 -1.43 11.06
CA ASP A 110 21.08 -1.72 11.80
C ASP A 110 22.28 -0.89 11.32
N ARG A 111 22.23 -0.43 10.07
CA ARG A 111 23.30 0.40 9.51
C ARG A 111 23.16 1.87 9.81
N SER A 112 22.00 2.30 10.22
CA SER A 112 21.69 3.70 10.26
C SER A 112 21.76 4.28 11.66
N VAL A 113 22.97 4.60 12.11
CA VAL A 113 23.15 5.32 13.35
C VAL A 113 24.05 6.54 13.08
N SER A 114 23.45 7.61 12.59
CA SER A 114 24.17 8.86 12.53
C SER A 114 23.27 10.01 12.98
N ALA A 115 23.91 11.08 13.44
CA ALA A 115 23.22 12.28 13.93
C ALA A 115 22.37 12.95 12.84
N ILE A 116 22.69 12.70 11.55
CA ILE A 116 21.95 13.22 10.40
C ILE A 116 20.56 12.60 10.36
N GLU A 117 20.41 11.36 10.78
CA GLU A 117 19.14 10.66 10.83
C GLU A 117 18.17 11.23 11.84
N ARG A 118 18.67 11.80 12.92
CA ARG A 118 17.80 12.40 13.95
C ARG A 118 17.02 13.59 13.42
N GLU A 119 17.62 14.39 12.53
CA GLU A 119 16.92 15.51 11.91
C GLU A 119 16.03 15.06 10.76
N ILE A 120 16.52 14.14 9.95
CA ILE A 120 15.73 13.52 8.88
C ILE A 120 14.54 12.77 9.48
N SER A 121 14.75 12.10 10.63
CA SER A 121 13.68 11.33 11.26
C SER A 121 12.52 12.19 11.76
N LYS A 122 12.77 13.45 12.12
CA LYS A 122 11.68 14.37 12.50
C LYS A 122 10.78 14.71 11.32
N GLU A 123 11.36 14.97 10.15
CA GLU A 123 10.58 15.24 8.94
C GLU A 123 9.89 14.00 8.42
N VAL A 124 10.58 12.86 8.47
CA VAL A 124 10.03 11.56 8.12
C VAL A 124 8.85 11.23 9.03
N GLU A 125 9.00 11.45 10.34
CA GLU A 125 7.94 11.22 11.31
C GLU A 125 6.72 12.08 11.04
N ARG A 126 6.91 13.35 10.69
CA ARG A 126 5.80 14.24 10.31
C ARG A 126 5.09 13.74 9.07
N GLY A 127 5.86 13.29 8.08
CA GLY A 127 5.30 12.70 6.86
C GLY A 127 4.49 11.45 7.16
N PHE A 128 5.02 10.55 8.00
CA PHE A 128 4.29 9.36 8.42
C PHE A 128 3.00 9.70 9.15
N ASN A 129 3.05 10.65 10.08
CA ASN A 129 1.87 11.04 10.82
C ASN A 129 0.79 11.61 9.90
N LYS A 130 1.19 12.38 8.90
CA LYS A 130 0.27 12.92 7.90
C LYS A 130 -0.36 11.80 7.07
N GLU A 131 0.44 10.87 6.58
CA GLU A 131 -0.06 9.76 5.75
C GLU A 131 -0.91 8.79 6.55
N ARG A 132 -0.52 8.50 7.81
CA ARG A 132 -1.34 7.69 8.71
C ARG A 132 -2.70 8.32 8.95
N GLY A 133 -2.71 9.64 9.16
CA GLY A 133 -3.96 10.38 9.35
C GLY A 133 -4.86 10.31 8.12
N ARG A 134 -4.29 10.41 6.93
CA ARG A 134 -5.05 10.27 5.67
C ARG A 134 -5.66 8.90 5.52
N LEU A 135 -4.88 7.85 5.82
CA LEU A 135 -5.36 6.48 5.75
C LEU A 135 -6.50 6.25 6.72
N VAL A 136 -6.33 6.66 7.97
CA VAL A 136 -7.36 6.49 9.00
C VAL A 136 -8.65 7.20 8.61
N LYS A 137 -8.55 8.44 8.13
CA LYS A 137 -9.74 9.20 7.70
C LYS A 137 -10.45 8.55 6.51
N ALA A 138 -9.68 8.06 5.54
CA ALA A 138 -10.26 7.40 4.37
C ALA A 138 -11.02 6.13 4.77
N VAL A 139 -10.44 5.32 5.66
CA VAL A 139 -11.09 4.10 6.15
C VAL A 139 -12.32 4.43 6.99
N GLU A 140 -12.26 5.46 7.84
CA GLU A 140 -13.41 5.90 8.62
C GLU A 140 -14.57 6.34 7.74
N ARG A 141 -14.28 7.07 6.64
CA ARG A 141 -15.31 7.47 5.68
C ARG A 141 -15.92 6.27 4.97
N ALA A 142 -15.09 5.33 4.54
CA ALA A 142 -15.54 4.12 3.87
C ALA A 142 -16.38 3.25 4.82
N ASP A 143 -15.95 3.14 6.07
CA ASP A 143 -16.67 2.40 7.10
C ASP A 143 -18.04 3.02 7.38
N ALA A 144 -18.11 4.34 7.46
CA ALA A 144 -19.36 5.06 7.66
C ALA A 144 -20.33 4.84 6.50
N GLN A 145 -19.83 4.89 5.24
CA GLN A 145 -20.63 4.61 4.06
C GLN A 145 -21.09 3.16 4.01
N ASP A 146 -20.22 2.23 4.39
CA ASP A 146 -20.53 0.81 4.44
C ASP A 146 -21.66 0.54 5.46
N GLY A 147 -21.56 1.15 6.63
CA GLY A 147 -22.59 1.07 7.64
C GLY A 147 -23.93 1.65 7.18
N ALA A 148 -23.90 2.81 6.52
CA ALA A 148 -25.09 3.44 5.98
C ALA A 148 -25.76 2.60 4.88
N THR A 149 -24.95 1.94 4.05
CA THR A 149 -25.46 1.08 2.97
C THR A 149 -26.09 -0.20 3.52
N ARG A 150 -25.60 -0.70 4.65
CA ARG A 150 -26.08 -1.92 5.29
C ARG A 150 -27.35 -1.72 6.13
N SER A 151 -27.57 -0.49 6.58
CA SER A 151 -28.76 -0.16 7.33
C SER A 151 -29.93 0.16 6.38
#